data_5a753fbce72c4d606b874f9ca0845fac
#
_entry.id   5a753fbce72c4d606b874f9ca0845fac
#
_cell.length_a   1.000
_cell.length_b   1.000
_cell.length_c   1.000
_cell.angle_alpha   90.00
_cell.angle_beta   90.00
_cell.angle_gamma   90.00
#
_symmetry.space_group_name_H-M   'P 1'
#
loop_
_entity.id
_entity.type
_entity.pdbx_description
1 polymer ?
#
loop_
_entity_poly.entity_id
_entity_poly.type
_entity_poly.pdbx_seq_one_letter_code
_entity_poly.pdbx_strand_id
1 'polypeptide(L)'
;MSTTVQQRIQAFLEAGPFAVVGASTDRDKYGNKVLRCYRQHGLEVFPINPREAEVEGLPAFASLSDLPKLPRAVSIITPPAVTERVLREAAGLGIRHLWLQPGAEGTAALDAAESLGLEVIAGGPCLLVVLGYHE
;
A
#
# COMPACT_ATOMS: atom_id res chain seq x y z
N MET A 1 5.15 -22.35 8.00
CA MET A 1 6.49 -21.82 7.69
C MET A 1 6.39 -20.33 7.42
N SER A 2 7.31 -19.55 7.99
CA SER A 2 7.35 -18.12 7.73
C SER A 2 8.01 -17.86 6.37
N THR A 3 7.49 -16.87 5.65
CA THR A 3 8.08 -16.42 4.39
C THR A 3 9.20 -15.42 4.68
N THR A 4 10.20 -15.39 3.82
CA THR A 4 11.25 -14.37 3.90
C THR A 4 10.71 -13.06 3.35
N VAL A 5 11.40 -11.95 3.67
CA VAL A 5 11.05 -10.63 3.13
C VAL A 5 11.11 -10.65 1.60
N GLN A 6 12.11 -11.28 1.02
CA GLN A 6 12.24 -11.39 -0.44
C GLN A 6 11.05 -12.13 -1.07
N GLN A 7 10.60 -13.20 -0.44
CA GLN A 7 9.44 -13.96 -0.92
C GLN A 7 8.17 -13.12 -0.82
N ARG A 8 8.00 -12.35 0.24
CA ARG A 8 6.84 -11.46 0.41
C ARG A 8 6.84 -10.34 -0.62
N ILE A 9 8.00 -9.75 -0.91
CA ILE A 9 8.13 -8.71 -1.92
C ILE A 9 7.75 -9.26 -3.30
N GLN A 10 8.27 -10.43 -3.65
CA GLN A 10 7.97 -11.05 -4.94
C GLN A 10 6.48 -11.36 -5.07
N ALA A 11 5.88 -11.96 -4.05
CA ALA A 11 4.45 -12.27 -4.05
C ALA A 11 3.60 -11.01 -4.14
N PHE A 12 4.00 -9.93 -3.45
CA PHE A 12 3.32 -8.65 -3.49
C PHE A 12 3.32 -8.08 -4.91
N LEU A 13 4.48 -8.03 -5.55
CA LEU A 13 4.61 -7.44 -6.89
C LEU A 13 3.87 -8.22 -7.96
N GLU A 14 3.62 -9.51 -7.73
CA GLU A 14 2.86 -10.36 -8.65
C GLU A 14 1.36 -10.33 -8.39
N ALA A 15 0.92 -9.69 -7.31
CA ALA A 15 -0.44 -9.79 -6.81
C ALA A 15 -1.36 -8.63 -7.23
N GLY A 16 -0.99 -7.83 -8.23
CA GLY A 16 -1.83 -6.73 -8.69
C GLY A 16 -3.28 -7.13 -8.95
N PRO A 17 -4.23 -6.18 -9.01
CA PRO A 17 -4.00 -4.72 -9.01
C PRO A 17 -3.61 -4.18 -7.65
N PHE A 18 -3.05 -2.96 -7.66
CA PHE A 18 -2.46 -2.34 -6.49
C PHE A 18 -3.29 -1.15 -6.02
N ALA A 19 -3.18 -0.81 -4.73
CA ALA A 19 -3.72 0.43 -4.18
C ALA A 19 -2.64 1.11 -3.35
N VAL A 20 -2.69 2.43 -3.28
CA VAL A 20 -1.80 3.25 -2.45
C VAL A 20 -2.66 4.01 -1.46
N VAL A 21 -2.61 3.61 -0.18
CA VAL A 21 -3.30 4.30 0.90
C VAL A 21 -2.37 5.38 1.43
N GLY A 22 -2.84 6.62 1.42
CA GLY A 22 -2.00 7.78 1.71
C GLY A 22 -1.44 8.42 0.45
N ALA A 23 -2.05 8.17 -0.70
CA ALA A 23 -1.69 8.85 -1.95
C ALA A 23 -1.92 10.35 -1.80
N SER A 24 -1.05 11.15 -2.38
CA SER A 24 -1.07 12.61 -2.22
C SER A 24 -0.99 13.30 -3.57
N THR A 25 -1.64 14.47 -3.67
CA THR A 25 -1.49 15.35 -4.83
C THR A 25 -0.16 16.11 -4.81
N ASP A 26 0.48 16.19 -3.64
CA ASP A 26 1.78 16.85 -3.48
C ASP A 26 2.87 15.93 -4.03
N ARG A 27 3.50 16.35 -5.13
CA ARG A 27 4.47 15.53 -5.85
C ARG A 27 5.78 15.31 -5.09
N ASP A 28 6.03 16.08 -4.04
CA ASP A 28 7.20 15.91 -3.19
C ASP A 28 6.96 14.87 -2.09
N LYS A 29 5.71 14.50 -1.85
CA LYS A 29 5.38 13.53 -0.82
C LYS A 29 5.55 12.10 -1.30
N TYR A 30 5.89 11.24 -0.34
CA TYR A 30 6.15 9.83 -0.60
C TYR A 30 4.96 9.11 -1.23
N GLY A 31 3.74 9.41 -0.77
CA GLY A 31 2.53 8.79 -1.30
C GLY A 31 2.28 9.08 -2.77
N ASN A 32 2.67 10.28 -3.24
CA ASN A 32 2.60 10.60 -4.64
C ASN A 32 3.67 9.83 -5.43
N LYS A 33 4.89 9.79 -4.90
CA LYS A 33 6.00 9.11 -5.57
C LYS A 33 5.74 7.61 -5.71
N VAL A 34 5.17 6.98 -4.68
CA VAL A 34 4.82 5.55 -4.75
C VAL A 34 3.77 5.30 -5.83
N LEU A 35 2.74 6.15 -5.91
CA LEU A 35 1.73 6.04 -6.95
C LEU A 35 2.36 6.15 -8.36
N ARG A 36 3.21 7.14 -8.56
CA ARG A 36 3.90 7.33 -9.84
C ARG A 36 4.81 6.16 -10.17
N CYS A 37 5.46 5.58 -9.16
CA CYS A 37 6.33 4.43 -9.34
C CYS A 37 5.59 3.25 -9.95
N TYR A 38 4.41 2.91 -9.42
CA TYR A 38 3.59 1.86 -10.01
C TYR A 38 3.24 2.16 -11.46
N ARG A 39 2.86 3.41 -11.74
CA ARG A 39 2.47 3.81 -13.09
C ARG A 39 3.64 3.77 -14.06
N GLN A 40 4.84 4.12 -13.61
CA GLN A 40 6.05 4.06 -14.43
C GLN A 40 6.35 2.64 -14.89
N HIS A 41 5.92 1.65 -14.12
CA HIS A 41 6.12 0.24 -14.43
C HIS A 41 4.91 -0.42 -15.10
N GLY A 42 3.93 0.39 -15.51
CA GLY A 42 2.76 -0.11 -16.23
C GLY A 42 1.80 -0.93 -15.38
N LEU A 43 1.83 -0.76 -14.06
CA LEU A 43 1.00 -1.53 -13.14
C LEU A 43 -0.29 -0.79 -12.83
N GLU A 44 -1.41 -1.52 -12.79
CA GLU A 44 -2.70 -0.94 -12.43
C GLU A 44 -2.72 -0.60 -10.95
N VAL A 45 -3.03 0.66 -10.62
CA VAL A 45 -2.98 1.16 -9.24
C VAL A 45 -4.10 2.16 -8.98
N PHE A 46 -4.65 2.13 -7.77
CA PHE A 46 -5.71 3.03 -7.33
C PHE A 46 -5.24 3.90 -6.17
N PRO A 47 -5.35 5.23 -6.26
CA PRO A 47 -5.02 6.10 -5.13
C PRO A 47 -6.15 6.13 -4.11
N ILE A 48 -5.81 6.02 -2.83
CA ILE A 48 -6.76 6.15 -1.73
C ILE A 48 -6.39 7.38 -0.92
N ASN A 49 -7.30 8.35 -0.89
CA ASN A 49 -7.17 9.56 -0.09
C ASN A 49 -8.56 10.13 0.15
N PRO A 50 -9.04 10.21 1.42
CA PRO A 50 -10.40 10.67 1.72
C PRO A 50 -10.64 12.14 1.43
N ARG A 51 -9.58 12.93 1.17
CA ARG A 51 -9.68 14.37 0.95
C ARG A 51 -9.59 14.78 -0.51
N GLU A 52 -9.25 13.84 -1.41
CA GLU A 52 -9.01 14.16 -2.81
C GLU A 52 -9.95 13.38 -3.71
N ALA A 53 -10.44 14.03 -4.76
CA ALA A 53 -11.26 13.37 -5.78
C ALA A 53 -10.39 12.74 -6.86
N GLU A 54 -9.15 13.23 -7.01
CA GLU A 54 -8.24 12.81 -8.08
C GLU A 54 -6.79 12.99 -7.63
N VAL A 55 -5.94 12.04 -7.98
CA VAL A 55 -4.50 12.11 -7.73
C VAL A 55 -3.80 11.68 -9.01
N GLU A 56 -2.92 12.52 -9.55
CA GLU A 56 -2.15 12.27 -10.78
C GLU A 56 -3.02 11.82 -11.96
N GLY A 57 -4.20 12.42 -12.09
CA GLY A 57 -5.11 12.11 -13.18
C GLY A 57 -5.95 10.85 -12.99
N LEU A 58 -5.77 10.16 -11.86
CA LEU A 58 -6.56 8.97 -11.53
C LEU A 58 -7.65 9.32 -10.53
N PRO A 59 -8.86 8.75 -10.67
CA PRO A 59 -9.88 8.96 -9.64
C PRO A 59 -9.39 8.40 -8.30
N ALA A 60 -9.53 9.19 -7.24
CA ALA A 60 -9.14 8.78 -5.90
C ALA A 60 -10.38 8.35 -5.12
N PHE A 61 -10.18 7.41 -4.21
CA PHE A 61 -11.27 6.83 -3.42
C PHE A 61 -11.00 7.07 -1.93
N ALA A 62 -12.06 7.17 -1.14
CA ALA A 62 -11.93 7.47 0.29
C ALA A 62 -11.39 6.27 1.08
N SER A 63 -11.71 5.05 0.65
CA SER A 63 -11.29 3.83 1.35
C SER A 63 -11.15 2.68 0.37
N LEU A 64 -10.52 1.58 0.83
CA LEU A 64 -10.38 0.36 0.03
C LEU A 64 -11.75 -0.21 -0.36
N SER A 65 -12.74 -0.08 0.52
CA SER A 65 -14.09 -0.60 0.29
C SER A 65 -14.81 0.09 -0.87
N ASP A 66 -14.38 1.30 -1.24
CA ASP A 66 -15.04 2.09 -2.30
C ASP A 66 -14.50 1.79 -3.70
N LEU A 67 -13.45 0.97 -3.81
CA LEU A 67 -12.83 0.71 -5.10
C LEU A 67 -13.73 -0.09 -6.05
N PRO A 68 -13.66 0.18 -7.37
CA PRO A 68 -14.48 -0.53 -8.37
C PRO A 68 -14.07 -1.99 -8.54
N LYS A 69 -12.84 -2.34 -8.19
CA LYS A 69 -12.38 -3.73 -8.14
C LYS A 69 -11.45 -3.90 -6.93
N LEU A 70 -11.40 -5.11 -6.40
CA LEU A 70 -10.60 -5.39 -5.21
C LEU A 70 -9.12 -5.43 -5.58
N PRO A 71 -8.27 -4.59 -4.94
CA PRO A 71 -6.83 -4.72 -5.09
C PRO A 71 -6.36 -5.95 -4.32
N ARG A 72 -5.31 -6.59 -4.79
CA ARG A 72 -4.74 -7.73 -4.09
C ARG A 72 -3.50 -7.37 -3.29
N ALA A 73 -2.90 -6.22 -3.60
CA ALA A 73 -1.69 -5.74 -2.94
C ALA A 73 -1.84 -4.25 -2.66
N VAL A 74 -1.54 -3.84 -1.44
CA VAL A 74 -1.76 -2.47 -0.98
C VAL A 74 -0.50 -1.91 -0.34
N SER A 75 -0.03 -0.77 -0.85
CA SER A 75 1.02 0.02 -0.21
C SER A 75 0.39 1.01 0.76
N ILE A 76 0.92 1.10 1.96
CA ILE A 76 0.38 1.94 3.03
C ILE A 76 1.41 2.99 3.41
N ILE A 77 1.03 4.27 3.27
CA ILE A 77 1.85 5.43 3.62
C ILE A 77 1.01 6.33 4.51
N THR A 78 0.78 5.91 5.74
CA THR A 78 -0.06 6.63 6.69
C THR A 78 0.62 6.64 8.06
N PRO A 79 0.21 7.55 8.98
CA PRO A 79 0.67 7.44 10.36
C PRO A 79 0.27 6.08 10.95
N PRO A 80 1.07 5.52 11.90
CA PRO A 80 0.82 4.17 12.42
C PRO A 80 -0.61 3.91 12.92
N ALA A 81 -1.24 4.90 13.56
CA ALA A 81 -2.61 4.73 14.06
C ALA A 81 -3.62 4.53 12.92
N VAL A 82 -3.41 5.20 11.78
CA VAL A 82 -4.25 5.01 10.60
C VAL A 82 -3.93 3.67 9.93
N THR A 83 -2.66 3.30 9.91
CA THR A 83 -2.21 2.03 9.34
C THR A 83 -2.95 0.85 9.96
N GLU A 84 -3.10 0.82 11.28
CA GLU A 84 -3.80 -0.28 11.96
C GLU A 84 -5.23 -0.43 11.44
N ARG A 85 -5.95 0.68 11.29
CA ARG A 85 -7.33 0.64 10.77
C ARG A 85 -7.39 0.13 9.33
N VAL A 86 -6.43 0.54 8.51
CA VAL A 86 -6.35 0.10 7.12
C VAL A 86 -6.08 -1.40 7.03
N LEU A 87 -5.21 -1.92 7.89
CA LEU A 87 -4.92 -3.36 7.94
C LEU A 87 -6.18 -4.16 8.27
N ARG A 88 -7.00 -3.68 9.20
CA ARG A 88 -8.25 -4.35 9.56
C ARG A 88 -9.26 -4.31 8.42
N GLU A 89 -9.36 -3.18 7.74
CA GLU A 89 -10.23 -3.05 6.56
C GLU A 89 -9.78 -4.01 5.46
N ALA A 90 -8.48 -4.03 5.18
CA ALA A 90 -7.93 -4.91 4.15
C ALA A 90 -8.21 -6.38 4.46
N ALA A 91 -7.98 -6.78 5.71
CA ALA A 91 -8.24 -8.15 6.15
C ALA A 91 -9.71 -8.53 5.97
N GLY A 92 -10.64 -7.62 6.29
CA GLY A 92 -12.07 -7.84 6.12
C GLY A 92 -12.48 -7.99 4.66
N LEU A 93 -11.71 -7.43 3.74
CA LEU A 93 -11.94 -7.53 2.30
C LEU A 93 -11.22 -8.72 1.66
N GLY A 94 -10.44 -9.46 2.43
CA GLY A 94 -9.69 -10.59 1.91
C GLY A 94 -8.36 -10.22 1.27
N ILE A 95 -7.91 -8.99 1.46
CA ILE A 95 -6.61 -8.54 0.95
C ILE A 95 -5.53 -9.02 1.92
N ARG A 96 -4.50 -9.70 1.41
CA ARG A 96 -3.48 -10.32 2.26
C ARG A 96 -2.08 -9.74 2.09
N HIS A 97 -1.81 -9.03 0.99
CA HIS A 97 -0.48 -8.50 0.68
C HIS A 97 -0.42 -7.01 0.96
N LEU A 98 0.27 -6.64 2.03
CA LEU A 98 0.37 -5.25 2.49
C LEU A 98 1.84 -4.85 2.59
N TRP A 99 2.18 -3.66 2.11
CA TRP A 99 3.53 -3.11 2.22
C TRP A 99 3.46 -1.80 2.98
N LEU A 100 3.94 -1.84 4.22
CA LEU A 100 4.03 -0.66 5.06
C LEU A 100 5.33 0.06 4.71
N GLN A 101 5.21 1.19 4.05
CA GLN A 101 6.38 1.98 3.70
C GLN A 101 7.03 2.58 4.94
N PRO A 102 8.33 2.93 4.89
CA PRO A 102 9.01 3.49 6.07
C PRO A 102 8.23 4.65 6.68
N GLY A 103 7.98 4.57 8.00
CA GLY A 103 7.19 5.56 8.74
C GLY A 103 5.74 5.17 8.97
N ALA A 104 5.21 4.18 8.26
CA ALA A 104 3.83 3.73 8.45
C ALA A 104 3.72 2.60 9.49
N GLU A 105 4.81 1.91 9.75
CA GLU A 105 4.81 0.81 10.71
C GLU A 105 4.81 1.30 12.16
N GLY A 106 4.19 0.52 13.03
CA GLY A 106 4.20 0.75 14.47
C GLY A 106 3.88 -0.57 15.16
N THR A 107 4.20 -0.70 16.43
CA THR A 107 4.02 -1.97 17.16
C THR A 107 2.59 -2.48 17.06
N ALA A 108 1.60 -1.62 17.30
CA ALA A 108 0.19 -2.02 17.24
C ALA A 108 -0.22 -2.47 15.84
N ALA A 109 0.28 -1.79 14.81
CA ALA A 109 -0.01 -2.16 13.42
C ALA A 109 0.60 -3.53 13.08
N LEU A 110 1.85 -3.76 13.49
CA LEU A 110 2.53 -5.04 13.22
C LEU A 110 1.86 -6.18 13.97
N ASP A 111 1.44 -5.96 15.22
CA ASP A 111 0.73 -6.97 16.01
C ASP A 111 -0.63 -7.29 15.36
N ALA A 112 -1.34 -6.27 14.89
CA ALA A 112 -2.61 -6.48 14.20
C ALA A 112 -2.42 -7.28 12.92
N ALA A 113 -1.38 -6.98 12.15
CA ALA A 113 -1.07 -7.71 10.92
C ALA A 113 -0.84 -9.19 11.18
N GLU A 114 -0.08 -9.51 12.24
CA GLU A 114 0.18 -10.89 12.63
C GLU A 114 -1.10 -11.60 13.04
N SER A 115 -1.90 -10.96 13.91
CA SER A 115 -3.17 -11.53 14.37
C SER A 115 -4.16 -11.78 13.25
N LEU A 116 -4.14 -10.95 12.21
CA LEU A 116 -5.05 -11.05 11.06
C LEU A 116 -4.53 -12.00 9.97
N GLY A 117 -3.33 -12.54 10.13
CA GLY A 117 -2.74 -13.47 9.16
C GLY A 117 -2.34 -12.81 7.84
N LEU A 118 -1.95 -11.55 7.88
CA LEU A 118 -1.57 -10.80 6.68
C LEU A 118 -0.10 -11.02 6.31
N GLU A 119 0.18 -11.00 5.01
CA GLU A 119 1.54 -11.06 4.47
C GLU A 119 2.06 -9.64 4.37
N VAL A 120 2.77 -9.18 5.42
CA VAL A 120 3.19 -7.80 5.55
C VAL A 120 4.67 -7.63 5.27
N ILE A 121 5.00 -6.61 4.48
CA ILE A 121 6.37 -6.14 4.28
C ILE A 121 6.51 -4.87 5.10
N ALA A 122 7.50 -4.82 5.99
CA ALA A 122 7.73 -3.68 6.88
C ALA A 122 9.18 -3.71 7.36
N GLY A 123 9.59 -2.64 8.04
CA GLY A 123 10.88 -2.59 8.71
C GLY A 123 12.06 -2.20 7.83
N GLY A 124 11.81 -1.50 6.72
CA GLY A 124 12.89 -0.93 5.93
C GLY A 124 12.76 -0.97 4.43
N PRO A 125 12.28 -2.08 3.80
CA PRO A 125 12.19 -2.09 2.34
C PRO A 125 11.28 -0.98 1.81
N CYS A 126 11.74 -0.29 0.77
CA CYS A 126 11.05 0.84 0.16
C CYS A 126 10.68 0.49 -1.28
N LEU A 127 9.41 0.66 -1.63
CA LEU A 127 8.93 0.34 -2.98
C LEU A 127 9.70 1.11 -4.05
N LEU A 128 10.03 2.38 -3.80
CA LEU A 128 10.73 3.21 -4.77
C LEU A 128 12.11 2.65 -5.12
N VAL A 129 12.78 2.02 -4.15
CA VAL A 129 14.08 1.41 -4.35
C VAL A 129 13.93 0.04 -5.02
N VAL A 130 13.02 -0.77 -4.49
CA VAL A 130 12.85 -2.15 -4.97
C VAL A 130 12.34 -2.19 -6.41
N LEU A 131 11.34 -1.38 -6.73
CA LEU A 131 10.73 -1.37 -8.06
C LEU A 131 11.49 -0.46 -9.04
N GLY A 132 12.17 0.56 -8.53
CA GLY A 132 12.91 1.52 -9.33
C GLY A 132 12.05 2.71 -9.74
N TYR A 133 12.18 3.82 -9.00
CA TYR A 133 11.42 5.04 -9.24
C TYR A 133 12.26 6.06 -10.00
N HIS A 134 11.64 6.75 -10.96
CA HIS A 134 12.26 7.83 -11.73
C HIS A 134 11.48 9.13 -11.51
N GLU A 135 12.20 10.22 -11.21
CA GLU A 135 11.58 11.53 -11.06
C GLU A 135 10.97 12.03 -12.37
#